data_63d4b3e2efd38223cbe0e0d94427f4b9
#
_entry.id   63d4b3e2efd38223cbe0e0d94427f4b9
#
_cell.length_a   1.000
_cell.length_b   1.000
_cell.length_c   1.000
_cell.angle_alpha   90.00
_cell.angle_beta   90.00
_cell.angle_gamma   90.00
#
_symmetry.space_group_name_H-M   'P 1'
#
loop_
_entity.id
_entity.type
_entity.pdbx_description
1 polymer ?
#
loop_
_entity_poly.entity_id
_entity_poly.type
_entity_poly.pdbx_seq_one_letter_code
_entity_poly.pdbx_strand_id
1 'polypeptide(L)'
;AHQFADIPAILIGGTLLGFFSAALPQLCQPFMRRITGSDETAIGHFNMVGYALSGYIGMLFGKHKDKTTEHINFPKWLSFFRDFLMGVAAVMLVLFYISALKAGRDVTQELAGTTHWLVFPFVQAFTFTAGMSILMTGVRMFLSEITAAFVSISEKFIPNSRPALDVPTV
;
A
#
# COMPACT_ATOMS: atom_id res chain seq x y z
N ALA A 1 21.48 -1.37 -31.71
CA ALA A 1 20.23 -1.89 -32.34
C ALA A 1 19.20 -2.40 -31.32
N HIS A 2 19.60 -2.91 -30.14
CA HIS A 2 18.66 -3.41 -29.13
C HIS A 2 17.83 -2.31 -28.43
N GLN A 3 18.38 -1.12 -28.23
CA GLN A 3 17.68 -0.03 -27.50
C GLN A 3 16.40 0.48 -28.19
N PHE A 4 16.27 0.37 -29.49
CA PHE A 4 15.08 0.81 -30.24
C PHE A 4 13.97 -0.23 -30.36
N ALA A 5 14.30 -1.49 -30.14
CA ALA A 5 13.31 -2.58 -30.15
C ALA A 5 12.36 -2.56 -28.95
N ASP A 6 12.79 -1.93 -27.83
CA ASP A 6 12.04 -1.86 -26.59
C ASP A 6 11.04 -0.69 -26.55
N ILE A 7 11.19 0.30 -27.44
CA ILE A 7 10.32 1.49 -27.46
C ILE A 7 8.83 1.13 -27.65
N PRO A 8 8.44 0.26 -28.60
CA PRO A 8 7.04 -0.13 -28.73
C PRO A 8 6.50 -0.84 -27.49
N ALA A 9 7.32 -1.70 -26.86
CA ALA A 9 6.93 -2.38 -25.64
C ALA A 9 6.74 -1.41 -24.47
N ILE A 10 7.61 -0.41 -24.34
CA ILE A 10 7.51 0.64 -23.32
C ILE A 10 6.26 1.50 -23.57
N LEU A 11 6.00 1.89 -24.82
CA LEU A 11 4.83 2.70 -25.16
C LEU A 11 3.53 1.93 -24.93
N ILE A 12 3.44 0.69 -25.36
CA ILE A 12 2.26 -0.17 -25.15
C ILE A 12 2.08 -0.43 -23.65
N GLY A 13 3.13 -0.83 -22.94
CA GLY A 13 3.08 -1.07 -21.50
C GLY A 13 2.70 0.18 -20.70
N GLY A 14 3.29 1.32 -21.03
CA GLY A 14 2.98 2.60 -20.42
C GLY A 14 1.55 3.05 -20.67
N THR A 15 1.05 2.89 -21.90
CA THR A 15 -0.34 3.22 -22.26
C THR A 15 -1.34 2.31 -21.53
N LEU A 16 -1.07 1.00 -21.50
CA LEU A 16 -1.91 0.04 -20.77
C LEU A 16 -1.91 0.33 -19.27
N LEU A 17 -0.75 0.61 -18.69
CA LEU A 17 -0.63 0.95 -17.27
C LEU A 17 -1.37 2.25 -16.95
N GLY A 18 -1.22 3.28 -17.79
CA GLY A 18 -1.95 4.54 -17.64
C GLY A 18 -3.45 4.36 -17.72
N PHE A 19 -3.95 3.62 -18.72
CA PHE A 19 -5.36 3.29 -18.83
C PHE A 19 -5.87 2.52 -17.60
N PHE A 20 -5.13 1.52 -17.17
CA PHE A 20 -5.47 0.72 -16.00
C PHE A 20 -5.53 1.57 -14.72
N SER A 21 -4.55 2.45 -14.53
CA SER A 21 -4.49 3.37 -13.38
C SER A 21 -5.64 4.37 -13.37
N ALA A 22 -6.14 4.78 -14.52
CA ALA A 22 -7.29 5.69 -14.61
C ALA A 22 -8.64 4.98 -14.46
N ALA A 23 -8.76 3.74 -14.94
CA ALA A 23 -10.01 2.97 -14.90
C ALA A 23 -10.28 2.31 -13.54
N LEU A 24 -9.23 1.84 -12.86
CA LEU A 24 -9.38 1.10 -11.60
C LEU A 24 -10.02 1.90 -10.46
N PRO A 25 -9.74 3.20 -10.24
CA PRO A 25 -10.41 3.98 -9.20
C PRO A 25 -11.93 3.98 -9.34
N GLN A 26 -12.44 3.92 -10.58
CA GLN A 26 -13.89 3.90 -10.84
C GLN A 26 -14.56 2.62 -10.34
N LEU A 27 -13.84 1.48 -10.31
CA LEU A 27 -14.36 0.22 -9.76
C LEU A 27 -14.58 0.28 -8.25
N CYS A 28 -13.76 1.05 -7.55
CA CYS A 28 -13.84 1.22 -6.10
C CYS A 28 -14.75 2.37 -5.68
N GLN A 29 -15.13 3.27 -6.59
CA GLN A 29 -15.91 4.45 -6.27
C GLN A 29 -17.25 4.15 -5.57
N PRO A 30 -18.02 3.10 -5.92
CA PRO A 30 -19.25 2.77 -5.20
C PRO A 30 -19.02 2.44 -3.72
N PHE A 31 -17.86 1.86 -3.38
CA PHE A 31 -17.48 1.55 -2.00
C PHE A 31 -17.00 2.80 -1.28
N MET A 32 -16.22 3.63 -1.96
CA MET A 32 -15.75 4.91 -1.42
C MET A 32 -16.92 5.81 -1.02
N ARG A 33 -17.92 5.95 -1.87
CA ARG A 33 -19.16 6.70 -1.55
C ARG A 33 -19.85 6.20 -0.29
N ARG A 34 -19.86 4.89 -0.06
CA ARG A 34 -20.49 4.29 1.11
C ARG A 34 -19.71 4.52 2.40
N ILE A 35 -18.38 4.57 2.29
CA ILE A 35 -17.49 4.72 3.45
C ILE A 35 -17.34 6.19 3.83
N THR A 36 -17.09 7.06 2.85
CA THR A 36 -16.82 8.48 3.08
C THR A 36 -18.09 9.35 3.11
N GLY A 37 -19.20 8.84 2.55
CA GLY A 37 -20.42 9.63 2.34
C GLY A 37 -20.28 10.71 1.27
N SER A 38 -19.15 10.78 0.58
CA SER A 38 -18.78 11.83 -0.39
C SER A 38 -18.28 11.21 -1.68
N ASP A 39 -18.30 12.00 -2.73
CA ASP A 39 -17.82 11.64 -4.07
C ASP A 39 -16.56 12.40 -4.47
N GLU A 40 -15.99 13.13 -3.50
CA GLU A 40 -14.88 14.06 -3.77
C GLU A 40 -13.53 13.38 -3.92
N THR A 41 -13.38 12.18 -3.34
CA THR A 41 -12.12 11.43 -3.36
C THR A 41 -12.29 10.04 -3.94
N ALA A 42 -11.25 9.57 -4.62
CA ALA A 42 -11.15 8.20 -5.13
C ALA A 42 -9.88 7.54 -4.59
N ILE A 43 -9.88 6.21 -4.46
CA ILE A 43 -8.66 5.45 -4.12
C ILE A 43 -7.85 5.20 -5.38
N GLY A 44 -6.54 5.53 -5.33
CA GLY A 44 -5.56 5.25 -6.37
C GLY A 44 -4.51 4.25 -5.90
N HIS A 45 -4.78 2.94 -6.02
CA HIS A 45 -3.86 1.90 -5.58
C HIS A 45 -3.83 0.72 -6.56
N PHE A 46 -2.67 0.08 -6.77
CA PHE A 46 -2.57 -1.06 -7.70
C PHE A 46 -3.41 -2.28 -7.30
N ASN A 47 -3.73 -2.43 -6.01
CA ASN A 47 -4.56 -3.54 -5.51
C ASN A 47 -6.07 -3.23 -5.52
N MET A 48 -6.52 -2.24 -6.27
CA MET A 48 -7.94 -1.87 -6.35
C MET A 48 -8.86 -2.99 -6.81
N VAL A 49 -8.36 -3.88 -7.67
CA VAL A 49 -9.12 -5.09 -8.07
C VAL A 49 -9.43 -5.95 -6.85
N GLY A 50 -8.46 -6.14 -5.96
CA GLY A 50 -8.64 -6.87 -4.70
C GLY A 50 -9.63 -6.19 -3.77
N TYR A 51 -9.56 -4.87 -3.65
CA TYR A 51 -10.51 -4.09 -2.85
C TYR A 51 -11.92 -4.14 -3.41
N ALA A 52 -12.09 -3.99 -4.73
CA ALA A 52 -13.38 -4.13 -5.38
C ALA A 52 -13.96 -5.52 -5.17
N LEU A 53 -13.15 -6.58 -5.37
CA LEU A 53 -13.57 -7.96 -5.15
C LEU A 53 -13.99 -8.20 -3.70
N SER A 54 -13.19 -7.75 -2.74
CA SER A 54 -13.51 -7.84 -1.32
C SER A 54 -14.79 -7.09 -0.97
N GLY A 55 -14.97 -5.91 -1.56
CA GLY A 55 -16.18 -5.11 -1.40
C GLY A 55 -17.42 -5.82 -1.92
N TYR A 56 -17.36 -6.41 -3.12
CA TYR A 56 -18.48 -7.18 -3.69
C TYR A 56 -18.78 -8.44 -2.88
N ILE A 57 -17.77 -9.19 -2.47
CA ILE A 57 -17.95 -10.35 -1.57
C ILE A 57 -18.59 -9.92 -0.25
N GLY A 58 -18.12 -8.81 0.34
CA GLY A 58 -18.68 -8.24 1.55
C GLY A 58 -20.15 -7.83 1.39
N MET A 59 -20.54 -7.32 0.21
CA MET A 59 -21.94 -7.00 -0.09
C MET A 59 -22.84 -8.25 -0.19
N LEU A 60 -22.31 -9.36 -0.71
CA LEU A 60 -23.06 -10.62 -0.86
C LEU A 60 -23.24 -11.34 0.48
N PHE A 61 -22.22 -11.34 1.32
CA PHE A 61 -22.17 -12.10 2.56
C PHE A 61 -22.36 -11.27 3.83
N GLY A 62 -22.23 -9.94 3.73
CA GLY A 62 -22.34 -9.02 4.87
C GLY A 62 -23.77 -8.83 5.35
N LYS A 63 -24.18 -9.64 6.31
CA LYS A 63 -25.54 -9.55 6.94
C LYS A 63 -25.66 -8.44 7.98
N HIS A 64 -24.57 -7.94 8.52
CA HIS A 64 -24.54 -6.97 9.63
C HIS A 64 -23.78 -5.71 9.18
N LYS A 65 -24.54 -4.72 8.72
CA LYS A 65 -23.98 -3.44 8.22
C LYS A 65 -23.40 -2.55 9.32
N ASP A 66 -23.73 -2.83 10.57
CA ASP A 66 -23.37 -1.99 11.73
C ASP A 66 -22.11 -2.47 12.46
N LYS A 67 -21.52 -3.60 12.05
CA LYS A 67 -20.30 -4.14 12.65
C LYS A 67 -19.12 -3.88 11.75
N THR A 68 -18.27 -2.95 12.14
CA THR A 68 -16.96 -2.71 11.52
C THR A 68 -15.87 -3.46 12.28
N THR A 69 -14.74 -3.68 11.66
CA THR A 69 -13.54 -4.23 12.31
C THR A 69 -13.05 -3.37 13.48
N GLU A 70 -13.43 -2.10 13.52
CA GLU A 70 -13.13 -1.17 14.63
C GLU A 70 -13.83 -1.55 15.93
N HIS A 71 -14.98 -2.25 15.85
CA HIS A 71 -15.70 -2.74 17.02
C HIS A 71 -15.12 -4.03 17.60
N ILE A 72 -14.09 -4.60 16.97
CA ILE A 72 -13.38 -5.75 17.52
C ILE A 72 -12.52 -5.28 18.68
N ASN A 73 -12.94 -5.61 19.90
CA ASN A 73 -12.16 -5.37 21.10
C ASN A 73 -11.00 -6.35 21.16
N PHE A 74 -9.84 -5.91 20.65
CA PHE A 74 -8.62 -6.69 20.82
C PHE A 74 -8.21 -6.74 22.31
N PRO A 75 -7.76 -7.89 22.80
CA PRO A 75 -7.13 -7.96 24.12
C PRO A 75 -5.99 -6.92 24.22
N LYS A 76 -5.76 -6.36 25.41
CA LYS A 76 -4.80 -5.26 25.61
C LYS A 76 -3.40 -5.58 25.09
N TRP A 77 -2.97 -6.84 25.14
CA TRP A 77 -1.68 -7.30 24.65
C TRP A 77 -1.57 -7.34 23.10
N LEU A 78 -2.72 -7.36 22.38
CA LEU A 78 -2.75 -7.27 20.92
C LEU A 78 -2.98 -5.83 20.43
N SER A 79 -3.28 -4.89 21.33
CA SER A 79 -3.62 -3.52 20.93
C SER A 79 -2.48 -2.79 20.20
N PHE A 80 -1.23 -3.19 20.45
CA PHE A 80 -0.07 -2.61 19.76
C PHE A 80 -0.03 -2.97 18.26
N PHE A 81 -0.65 -4.06 17.82
CA PHE A 81 -0.79 -4.39 16.40
C PHE A 81 -1.76 -3.47 15.63
N ARG A 82 -2.48 -2.60 16.32
CA ARG A 82 -3.27 -1.55 15.66
C ARG A 82 -2.38 -0.47 15.04
N ASP A 83 -1.15 -0.36 15.52
CA ASP A 83 -0.16 0.52 14.90
C ASP A 83 0.41 -0.13 13.64
N PHE A 84 0.40 0.62 12.53
CA PHE A 84 0.85 0.15 11.23
C PHE A 84 2.32 -0.30 11.27
N LEU A 85 3.20 0.48 11.93
CA LEU A 85 4.63 0.17 11.97
C LEU A 85 4.91 -1.10 12.79
N MET A 86 4.16 -1.32 13.86
CA MET A 86 4.25 -2.56 14.64
C MET A 86 3.79 -3.77 13.83
N GLY A 87 2.73 -3.61 13.04
CA GLY A 87 2.29 -4.65 12.10
C GLY A 87 3.36 -4.97 11.05
N VAL A 88 3.96 -3.96 10.45
CA VAL A 88 5.05 -4.11 9.48
C VAL A 88 6.25 -4.80 10.13
N ALA A 89 6.67 -4.37 11.33
CA ALA A 89 7.79 -4.97 12.05
C ALA A 89 7.56 -6.46 12.32
N ALA A 90 6.38 -6.84 12.78
CA ALA A 90 6.04 -8.23 13.07
C ALA A 90 6.05 -9.11 11.82
N VAL A 91 5.43 -8.65 10.73
CA VAL A 91 5.40 -9.38 9.45
C VAL A 91 6.82 -9.52 8.89
N MET A 92 7.59 -8.44 8.88
CA MET A 92 8.97 -8.46 8.38
C MET A 92 9.89 -9.34 9.21
N LEU A 93 9.70 -9.35 10.54
CA LEU A 93 10.44 -10.25 11.42
C LEU A 93 10.23 -11.72 11.01
N VAL A 94 8.98 -12.12 10.82
CA VAL A 94 8.63 -13.49 10.39
C VAL A 94 9.23 -13.79 9.02
N LEU A 95 9.08 -12.89 8.04
CA LEU A 95 9.59 -13.08 6.68
C LEU A 95 11.12 -13.19 6.64
N PHE A 96 11.84 -12.33 7.34
CA PHE A 96 13.31 -12.39 7.36
C PHE A 96 13.82 -13.66 8.06
N TYR A 97 13.17 -14.11 9.13
CA TYR A 97 13.55 -15.38 9.75
C TYR A 97 13.24 -16.58 8.85
N ILE A 98 12.09 -16.63 8.21
CA ILE A 98 11.78 -17.69 7.23
C ILE A 98 12.82 -17.69 6.10
N SER A 99 13.18 -16.53 5.58
CA SER A 99 14.17 -16.40 4.52
C SER A 99 15.55 -16.85 4.96
N ALA A 100 15.99 -16.45 6.17
CA ALA A 100 17.27 -16.85 6.74
C ALA A 100 17.36 -18.36 6.99
N LEU A 101 16.28 -18.96 7.52
CA LEU A 101 16.21 -20.40 7.73
C LEU A 101 16.24 -21.18 6.41
N LYS A 102 15.56 -20.68 5.37
CA LYS A 102 15.60 -21.30 4.02
C LYS A 102 16.95 -21.15 3.32
N ALA A 103 17.61 -20.01 3.47
CA ALA A 103 18.94 -19.76 2.91
C ALA A 103 20.03 -20.62 3.59
N GLY A 104 19.81 -20.99 4.84
CA GLY A 104 20.75 -21.74 5.63
C GLY A 104 21.74 -20.84 6.39
N ARG A 105 22.38 -21.44 7.39
CA ARG A 105 23.28 -20.72 8.29
C ARG A 105 24.46 -20.07 7.58
N ASP A 106 25.10 -20.81 6.67
CA ASP A 106 26.34 -20.34 6.02
C ASP A 106 26.10 -19.12 5.14
N VAL A 107 25.06 -19.17 4.30
CA VAL A 107 24.66 -18.05 3.45
C VAL A 107 24.21 -16.86 4.30
N THR A 108 23.44 -17.10 5.34
CA THR A 108 22.96 -16.03 6.23
C THR A 108 24.10 -15.40 7.00
N GLN A 109 25.10 -16.18 7.45
CA GLN A 109 26.30 -15.66 8.15
C GLN A 109 27.19 -14.85 7.21
N GLU A 110 27.33 -15.26 5.95
CA GLU A 110 28.08 -14.51 4.94
C GLU A 110 27.45 -13.13 4.73
N LEU A 111 26.12 -13.06 4.58
CA LEU A 111 25.38 -11.80 4.45
C LEU A 111 25.42 -10.95 5.73
N ALA A 112 25.45 -11.59 6.88
CA ALA A 112 25.48 -10.92 8.18
C ALA A 112 26.85 -10.30 8.52
N GLY A 113 27.92 -10.74 7.85
CA GLY A 113 29.28 -10.29 8.12
C GLY A 113 29.71 -10.55 9.56
N THR A 114 29.92 -9.50 10.33
CA THR A 114 30.32 -9.57 11.74
C THR A 114 29.16 -9.85 12.70
N THR A 115 27.93 -9.69 12.24
CA THR A 115 26.71 -9.95 13.05
C THR A 115 26.42 -11.43 13.08
N HIS A 116 25.95 -11.91 14.22
CA HIS A 116 25.55 -13.32 14.35
C HIS A 116 24.33 -13.62 13.43
N TRP A 117 24.34 -14.75 12.74
CA TRP A 117 23.33 -15.13 11.76
C TRP A 117 21.88 -15.12 12.28
N LEU A 118 21.64 -15.40 13.57
CA LEU A 118 20.33 -15.30 14.21
C LEU A 118 19.90 -13.85 14.50
N VAL A 119 20.85 -12.96 14.75
CA VAL A 119 20.57 -11.55 15.06
C VAL A 119 20.35 -10.75 13.78
N PHE A 120 20.97 -11.15 12.70
CA PHE A 120 20.88 -10.48 11.41
C PHE A 120 19.43 -10.29 10.91
N PRO A 121 18.56 -11.33 10.84
CA PRO A 121 17.18 -11.16 10.42
C PRO A 121 16.39 -10.19 11.30
N PHE A 122 16.65 -10.20 12.60
CA PHE A 122 16.05 -9.26 13.55
C PHE A 122 16.43 -7.82 13.21
N VAL A 123 17.71 -7.54 13.05
CA VAL A 123 18.22 -6.20 12.69
C VAL A 123 17.63 -5.76 11.35
N GLN A 124 17.57 -6.64 10.35
CA GLN A 124 17.02 -6.33 9.04
C GLN A 124 15.53 -5.97 9.11
N ALA A 125 14.73 -6.69 9.90
CA ALA A 125 13.31 -6.43 10.07
C ALA A 125 13.06 -5.03 10.65
N PHE A 126 13.82 -4.64 11.68
CA PHE A 126 13.68 -3.32 12.29
C PHE A 126 14.28 -2.20 11.45
N THR A 127 15.36 -2.46 10.72
CA THR A 127 15.93 -1.51 9.75
C THR A 127 14.94 -1.23 8.62
N PHE A 128 14.28 -2.28 8.10
CA PHE A 128 13.22 -2.13 7.11
C PHE A 128 12.06 -1.28 7.66
N THR A 129 11.61 -1.59 8.88
CA THR A 129 10.50 -0.86 9.52
C THR A 129 10.83 0.60 9.76
N ALA A 130 12.07 0.90 10.19
CA ALA A 130 12.54 2.28 10.35
C ALA A 130 12.60 3.02 8.99
N GLY A 131 13.11 2.37 7.95
CA GLY A 131 13.11 2.91 6.59
C GLY A 131 11.69 3.18 6.09
N MET A 132 10.75 2.27 6.35
CA MET A 132 9.34 2.43 6.02
C MET A 132 8.70 3.61 6.75
N SER A 133 9.03 3.82 8.03
CA SER A 133 8.55 4.97 8.80
C SER A 133 9.01 6.30 8.19
N ILE A 134 10.29 6.39 7.83
CA ILE A 134 10.86 7.59 7.20
C ILE A 134 10.20 7.83 5.84
N LEU A 135 10.05 6.78 5.03
CA LEU A 135 9.42 6.85 3.72
C LEU A 135 7.98 7.35 3.83
N MET A 136 7.17 6.76 4.71
CA MET A 136 5.77 7.14 4.91
C MET A 136 5.63 8.59 5.37
N THR A 137 6.53 9.05 6.26
CA THR A 137 6.54 10.45 6.69
C THR A 137 6.88 11.38 5.53
N GLY A 138 7.91 11.05 4.75
CA GLY A 138 8.31 11.83 3.57
C GLY A 138 7.19 11.87 2.51
N VAL A 139 6.54 10.75 2.23
CA VAL A 139 5.43 10.67 1.28
C VAL A 139 4.25 11.53 1.74
N ARG A 140 3.88 11.49 3.02
CA ARG A 140 2.79 12.34 3.55
C ARG A 140 3.10 13.83 3.41
N MET A 141 4.32 14.26 3.72
CA MET A 141 4.74 15.65 3.56
C MET A 141 4.66 16.08 2.09
N PHE A 142 5.19 15.26 1.19
CA PHE A 142 5.20 15.53 -0.24
C PHE A 142 3.76 15.57 -0.82
N LEU A 143 2.90 14.61 -0.45
CA LEU A 143 1.54 14.53 -0.96
C LEU A 143 0.67 15.68 -0.46
N SER A 144 0.88 16.21 0.73
CA SER A 144 0.13 17.38 1.23
C SER A 144 0.28 18.58 0.30
N GLU A 145 1.50 18.83 -0.18
CA GLU A 145 1.79 19.94 -1.09
C GLU A 145 1.33 19.67 -2.53
N ILE A 146 1.62 18.47 -3.04
CA ILE A 146 1.26 18.10 -4.41
C ILE A 146 -0.25 17.99 -4.60
N THR A 147 -0.99 17.42 -3.64
CA THR A 147 -2.45 17.29 -3.76
C THR A 147 -3.10 18.65 -3.91
N ALA A 148 -2.68 19.65 -3.13
CA ALA A 148 -3.18 21.01 -3.25
C ALA A 148 -2.91 21.62 -4.63
N ALA A 149 -1.71 21.39 -5.16
CA ALA A 149 -1.35 21.86 -6.52
C ALA A 149 -2.17 21.14 -7.60
N PHE A 150 -2.33 19.82 -7.50
CA PHE A 150 -3.14 19.06 -8.46
C PHE A 150 -4.61 19.44 -8.44
N VAL A 151 -5.22 19.65 -7.27
CA VAL A 151 -6.60 20.13 -7.17
C VAL A 151 -6.76 21.45 -7.90
N SER A 152 -5.88 22.41 -7.64
CA SER A 152 -5.91 23.74 -8.29
C SER A 152 -5.74 23.67 -9.81
N ILE A 153 -4.88 22.76 -10.31
CA ILE A 153 -4.67 22.55 -11.73
C ILE A 153 -5.87 21.84 -12.36
N SER A 154 -6.39 20.82 -11.71
CA SER A 154 -7.49 20.01 -12.23
C SER A 154 -8.78 20.81 -12.36
N GLU A 155 -9.12 21.65 -11.39
CA GLU A 155 -10.29 22.54 -11.46
C GLU A 155 -10.24 23.48 -12.67
N LYS A 156 -9.03 23.90 -13.06
CA LYS A 156 -8.82 24.83 -14.16
C LYS A 156 -8.85 24.15 -15.55
N PHE A 157 -8.30 22.94 -15.66
CA PHE A 157 -8.12 22.25 -16.94
C PHE A 157 -9.15 21.14 -17.20
N ILE A 158 -9.62 20.48 -16.14
CA ILE A 158 -10.56 19.35 -16.23
C ILE A 158 -11.63 19.53 -15.17
N PRO A 159 -12.70 20.28 -15.47
CA PRO A 159 -13.80 20.51 -14.53
C PRO A 159 -14.38 19.18 -14.03
N ASN A 160 -14.66 19.09 -12.73
CA ASN A 160 -15.16 17.89 -12.05
C ASN A 160 -14.18 16.70 -11.98
N SER A 161 -12.89 16.91 -12.22
CA SER A 161 -11.89 15.87 -11.96
C SER A 161 -11.75 15.64 -10.46
N ARG A 162 -11.49 14.39 -10.08
CA ARG A 162 -11.34 13.97 -8.68
C ARG A 162 -9.94 13.42 -8.45
N PRO A 163 -9.26 13.84 -7.37
CA PRO A 163 -7.97 13.26 -7.04
C PRO A 163 -8.16 11.79 -6.63
N ALA A 164 -7.35 10.90 -7.20
CA ALA A 164 -7.24 9.52 -6.75
C ALA A 164 -6.07 9.44 -5.76
N LEU A 165 -6.38 9.26 -4.49
CA LEU A 165 -5.41 9.24 -3.40
C LEU A 165 -5.00 7.80 -3.10
N ASP A 166 -3.73 7.60 -2.75
CA ASP A 166 -3.25 6.30 -2.27
C ASP A 166 -3.64 6.11 -0.80
N VAL A 167 -3.74 4.85 -0.38
CA VAL A 167 -4.13 4.43 0.98
C VAL A 167 -3.40 5.16 2.12
N PRO A 168 -2.11 5.53 2.00
CA PRO A 168 -1.43 6.28 3.06
C PRO A 168 -1.95 7.70 3.31
N THR A 169 -2.79 8.22 2.44
CA THR A 169 -3.28 9.61 2.49
C THR A 169 -4.76 9.72 2.87
N VAL A 170 -5.43 8.59 2.94
CA VAL A 170 -6.82 8.45 3.38
C VAL A 170 -6.84 7.89 4.80
#